data_2a24c7f8d49d3a623837d04baee7bfbe
#
_entry.id   2a24c7f8d49d3a623837d04baee7bfbe
#
_cell.length_a   1.000
_cell.length_b   1.000
_cell.length_c   1.000
_cell.angle_alpha   90.00
_cell.angle_beta   90.00
_cell.angle_gamma   90.00
#
_symmetry.space_group_name_H-M   'P 1'
#
loop_
_entity.id
_entity.type
_entity.pdbx_description
1 polymer ?
#
loop_
_entity_poly.entity_id
_entity_poly.type
_entity_poly.pdbx_seq_one_letter_code
_entity_poly.pdbx_strand_id
1 'polypeptide(L)'
;RDAAPDLFAPLSRRWLYNIPRSLKTEGVRPLAILSLLDHYTSLRNRLFKELSELIQQHEQDADCQQPLRIYLLSSLHGGTGSALLAEVGLMVRRILCELAYSDYRLCAIASAATTANNSTANLFSAAAIATLSELNYLMDRHSEIATLHSADRVYAVASHKPFDWVTLVEGGLHGHQGDIERATQQLANVAWIDAQSPLGIG
;
A
#
# COMPACT_ATOMS: atom_id res chain seq x y z
N ARG A 1 -7.02 9.56 -25.40
CA ARG A 1 -8.07 10.39 -24.73
C ARG A 1 -9.39 9.65 -24.56
N ASP A 2 -9.61 8.57 -25.26
CA ASP A 2 -10.93 7.90 -25.33
C ASP A 2 -11.01 6.57 -24.57
N ALA A 3 -10.00 6.19 -23.79
CA ALA A 3 -9.87 4.81 -23.34
C ALA A 3 -10.29 4.51 -21.88
N ALA A 4 -10.64 5.48 -21.04
CA ALA A 4 -11.09 5.17 -19.71
C ALA A 4 -11.89 6.31 -19.05
N PRO A 5 -13.14 6.56 -19.46
CA PRO A 5 -13.98 7.57 -18.80
C PRO A 5 -14.19 7.26 -17.30
N ASP A 6 -14.17 5.99 -16.90
CA ASP A 6 -14.44 5.57 -15.53
C ASP A 6 -13.24 5.73 -14.58
N LEU A 7 -12.00 5.76 -15.08
CA LEU A 7 -10.79 6.02 -14.30
C LEU A 7 -10.79 7.38 -13.61
N PHE A 8 -11.40 8.37 -14.25
CA PHE A 8 -11.48 9.73 -13.75
C PHE A 8 -12.81 10.05 -13.06
N ALA A 9 -13.76 9.11 -13.04
CA ALA A 9 -15.05 9.29 -12.40
C ALA A 9 -14.95 9.70 -10.90
N PRO A 10 -14.03 9.16 -10.09
CA PRO A 10 -13.85 9.62 -8.71
C PRO A 10 -13.12 10.96 -8.58
N LEU A 11 -12.51 11.46 -9.66
CA LEU A 11 -11.79 12.73 -9.67
C LEU A 11 -12.73 13.83 -10.17
N SER A 12 -13.30 14.58 -9.24
CA SER A 12 -14.02 15.79 -9.64
C SER A 12 -13.07 16.74 -10.39
N ARG A 13 -13.58 17.45 -11.40
CA ARG A 13 -12.80 18.48 -12.15
C ARG A 13 -12.13 19.48 -11.20
N ARG A 14 -12.74 19.75 -10.05
CA ARG A 14 -12.20 20.63 -9.02
C ARG A 14 -10.81 20.18 -8.54
N TRP A 15 -10.57 18.90 -8.38
CA TRP A 15 -9.26 18.37 -7.95
C TRP A 15 -8.21 18.45 -9.05
N LEU A 16 -8.58 18.23 -10.29
CA LEU A 16 -7.65 18.35 -11.43
C LEU A 16 -7.16 19.79 -11.65
N TYR A 17 -8.00 20.78 -11.34
CA TYR A 17 -7.62 22.19 -11.46
C TYR A 17 -6.92 22.77 -10.22
N ASN A 18 -7.00 22.07 -9.08
CA ASN A 18 -6.44 22.50 -7.81
C ASN A 18 -5.33 21.56 -7.32
N ILE A 19 -4.50 21.04 -8.22
CA ILE A 19 -3.33 20.26 -7.85
C ILE A 19 -2.40 21.14 -7.00
N PRO A 20 -2.01 20.70 -5.79
CA PRO A 20 -1.13 21.48 -4.93
C PRO A 20 0.21 21.76 -5.62
N ARG A 21 0.68 23.00 -5.57
CA ARG A 21 2.00 23.37 -6.10
C ARG A 21 3.17 22.79 -5.31
N SER A 22 2.89 22.29 -4.12
CA SER A 22 3.86 21.65 -3.22
C SER A 22 4.42 20.31 -3.75
N LEU A 23 3.86 19.76 -4.82
CA LEU A 23 4.13 18.40 -5.31
C LEU A 23 3.83 17.30 -4.25
N LYS A 24 3.03 17.63 -3.23
CA LYS A 24 2.57 16.71 -2.19
C LYS A 24 1.09 16.45 -2.36
N THR A 25 0.64 15.27 -1.94
CA THR A 25 -0.79 14.91 -1.99
C THR A 25 -1.65 15.67 -1.00
N GLU A 26 -1.05 16.26 0.05
CA GLU A 26 -1.72 17.05 1.11
C GLU A 26 -2.97 16.36 1.69
N GLY A 27 -2.91 15.04 1.84
CA GLY A 27 -4.04 14.24 2.33
C GLY A 27 -5.06 13.84 1.24
N VAL A 28 -4.90 14.31 0.02
CA VAL A 28 -5.83 14.04 -1.09
C VAL A 28 -5.48 12.71 -1.77
N ARG A 29 -6.16 11.64 -1.40
CA ARG A 29 -5.95 10.28 -1.91
C ARG A 29 -6.00 10.16 -3.45
N PRO A 30 -6.99 10.76 -4.16
CA PRO A 30 -7.04 10.70 -5.62
C PRO A 30 -5.77 11.20 -6.34
N LEU A 31 -5.05 12.17 -5.78
CA LEU A 31 -3.78 12.64 -6.36
C LEU A 31 -2.68 11.58 -6.30
N ALA A 32 -2.66 10.78 -5.24
CA ALA A 32 -1.73 9.66 -5.13
C ALA A 32 -2.03 8.58 -6.17
N ILE A 33 -3.31 8.26 -6.40
CA ILE A 33 -3.72 7.31 -7.44
C ILE A 33 -3.31 7.81 -8.84
N LEU A 34 -3.51 9.10 -9.14
CA LEU A 34 -3.04 9.68 -10.40
C LEU A 34 -1.52 9.54 -10.57
N SER A 35 -0.77 9.84 -9.51
CA SER A 35 0.69 9.69 -9.52
C SER A 35 1.11 8.23 -9.72
N LEU A 36 0.41 7.29 -9.10
CA LEU A 36 0.64 5.87 -9.32
C LEU A 36 0.39 5.49 -10.79
N LEU A 37 -0.71 5.93 -11.38
CA LEU A 37 -1.04 5.63 -12.76
C LEU A 37 0.01 6.17 -13.74
N ASP A 38 0.50 7.39 -13.52
CA ASP A 38 1.55 8.01 -14.33
C ASP A 38 2.87 7.25 -14.26
N HIS A 39 3.21 6.74 -13.08
CA HIS A 39 4.47 6.04 -12.81
C HIS A 39 4.33 4.51 -12.75
N TYR A 40 3.15 3.97 -13.05
CA TYR A 40 2.81 2.56 -12.87
C TYR A 40 3.85 1.61 -13.49
N THR A 41 4.14 1.81 -14.78
CA THR A 41 5.06 0.94 -15.52
C THR A 41 6.48 0.97 -14.93
N SER A 42 6.95 2.16 -14.57
CA SER A 42 8.28 2.32 -13.99
C SER A 42 8.38 1.65 -12.62
N LEU A 43 7.39 1.88 -11.75
CA LEU A 43 7.34 1.27 -10.42
C LEU A 43 7.23 -0.25 -10.51
N ARG A 44 6.31 -0.75 -11.35
CA ARG A 44 6.11 -2.18 -11.55
C ARG A 44 7.39 -2.88 -12.05
N ASN A 45 8.05 -2.31 -13.05
CA ASN A 45 9.26 -2.90 -13.61
C ASN A 45 10.40 -2.93 -12.58
N ARG A 46 10.52 -1.89 -11.76
CA ARG A 46 11.48 -1.86 -10.67
C ARG A 46 11.17 -2.93 -9.62
N LEU A 47 9.92 -3.00 -9.17
CA LEU A 47 9.49 -4.03 -8.21
C LEU A 47 9.68 -5.45 -8.76
N PHE A 48 9.38 -5.66 -10.04
CA PHE A 48 9.58 -6.94 -10.70
C PHE A 48 11.05 -7.37 -10.67
N LYS A 49 11.95 -6.45 -10.99
CA LYS A 49 13.38 -6.71 -10.96
C LYS A 49 13.87 -7.05 -9.55
N GLU A 50 13.57 -6.20 -8.58
CA GLU A 50 13.99 -6.37 -7.18
C GLU A 50 13.44 -7.67 -6.59
N LEU A 51 12.16 -7.99 -6.83
CA LEU A 51 11.55 -9.23 -6.36
C LEU A 51 12.16 -10.47 -7.04
N SER A 52 12.47 -10.41 -8.34
CA SER A 52 13.14 -11.51 -9.03
C SER A 52 14.51 -11.81 -8.43
N GLU A 53 15.28 -10.75 -8.14
CA GLU A 53 16.61 -10.89 -7.54
C GLU A 53 16.53 -11.46 -6.10
N LEU A 54 15.56 -10.98 -5.30
CA LEU A 54 15.33 -11.47 -3.95
C LEU A 54 14.88 -12.94 -3.92
N ILE A 55 13.99 -13.35 -4.82
CA ILE A 55 13.54 -14.74 -4.95
C ILE A 55 14.73 -15.64 -5.31
N GLN A 56 15.54 -15.22 -6.27
CA GLN A 56 16.72 -15.97 -6.67
C GLN A 56 17.72 -16.14 -5.51
N GLN A 57 17.93 -15.10 -4.71
CA GLN A 57 18.78 -15.18 -3.52
C GLN A 57 18.18 -16.11 -2.46
N HIS A 58 16.88 -16.02 -2.21
CA HIS A 58 16.17 -16.87 -1.25
C HIS A 58 16.20 -18.34 -1.65
N GLU A 59 16.05 -18.68 -2.91
CA GLU A 59 16.12 -20.06 -3.42
C GLU A 59 17.54 -20.64 -3.38
N GLN A 60 18.57 -19.79 -3.42
CA GLN A 60 19.97 -20.20 -3.33
C GLN A 60 20.44 -20.41 -1.88
N ASP A 61 19.72 -19.87 -0.91
CA ASP A 61 20.02 -20.01 0.51
C ASP A 61 19.48 -21.34 1.05
N ALA A 62 20.34 -22.35 1.04
CA ALA A 62 19.98 -23.70 1.49
C ALA A 62 19.58 -23.78 2.98
N ASP A 63 19.94 -22.78 3.79
CA ASP A 63 19.61 -22.71 5.20
C ASP A 63 18.26 -22.00 5.44
N CYS A 64 17.72 -21.32 4.45
CA CYS A 64 16.47 -20.60 4.55
C CYS A 64 15.27 -21.50 4.23
N GLN A 65 14.67 -22.10 5.27
CA GLN A 65 13.47 -22.93 5.15
C GLN A 65 12.16 -22.16 5.39
N GLN A 66 12.24 -20.86 5.61
CA GLN A 66 11.07 -20.02 5.88
C GLN A 66 10.58 -19.33 4.61
N PRO A 67 9.26 -19.09 4.47
CA PRO A 67 8.74 -18.34 3.34
C PRO A 67 9.31 -16.90 3.28
N LEU A 68 9.50 -16.40 2.08
CA LEU A 68 9.93 -15.01 1.85
C LEU A 68 8.92 -14.05 2.46
N ARG A 69 9.34 -13.19 3.39
CA ARG A 69 8.47 -12.20 4.02
C ARG A 69 8.65 -10.82 3.38
N ILE A 70 7.55 -10.28 2.89
CA ILE A 70 7.51 -8.98 2.24
C ILE A 70 6.63 -8.06 3.07
N TYR A 71 7.17 -6.90 3.48
CA TYR A 71 6.47 -5.93 4.31
C TYR A 71 6.21 -4.64 3.56
N LEU A 72 4.94 -4.20 3.52
CA LEU A 72 4.58 -2.86 3.09
C LEU A 72 4.33 -1.99 4.32
N LEU A 73 5.18 -1.00 4.51
CA LEU A 73 5.06 -0.04 5.61
C LEU A 73 4.37 1.22 5.12
N SER A 74 3.35 1.67 5.82
CA SER A 74 2.58 2.84 5.38
C SER A 74 1.98 3.62 6.56
N SER A 75 1.58 4.87 6.29
CA SER A 75 0.73 5.66 7.17
C SER A 75 -0.66 5.78 6.58
N LEU A 76 -1.69 5.56 7.40
CA LEU A 76 -3.09 5.67 6.99
C LEU A 76 -3.59 7.11 6.90
N HIS A 77 -2.85 8.08 7.45
CA HIS A 77 -3.29 9.47 7.56
C HIS A 77 -2.84 10.37 6.41
N GLY A 78 -1.87 9.92 5.63
CA GLY A 78 -1.38 10.67 4.46
C GLY A 78 -2.16 10.33 3.19
N GLY A 79 -2.27 11.26 2.26
CA GLY A 79 -2.93 11.00 0.98
C GLY A 79 -2.24 9.90 0.16
N THR A 80 -0.91 9.80 0.24
CA THR A 80 -0.13 8.79 -0.49
C THR A 80 -0.27 7.41 0.14
N GLY A 81 0.12 7.26 1.41
CA GLY A 81 0.14 5.96 2.08
C GLY A 81 -1.25 5.33 2.17
N SER A 82 -2.25 6.12 2.53
CA SER A 82 -3.63 5.65 2.63
C SER A 82 -4.22 5.20 1.28
N ALA A 83 -3.83 5.86 0.18
CA ALA A 83 -4.36 5.53 -1.15
C ALA A 83 -3.63 4.36 -1.81
N LEU A 84 -2.32 4.24 -1.58
CA LEU A 84 -1.49 3.31 -2.34
C LEU A 84 -1.24 1.96 -1.66
N LEU A 85 -1.54 1.83 -0.37
CA LEU A 85 -1.22 0.63 0.39
C LEU A 85 -1.82 -0.64 -0.26
N ALA A 86 -3.11 -0.66 -0.50
CA ALA A 86 -3.78 -1.81 -1.11
C ALA A 86 -3.35 -2.01 -2.58
N GLU A 87 -3.24 -0.93 -3.35
CA GLU A 87 -2.85 -0.97 -4.76
C GLU A 87 -1.45 -1.57 -4.97
N VAL A 88 -0.49 -1.15 -4.14
CA VAL A 88 0.87 -1.70 -4.18
C VAL A 88 0.89 -3.15 -3.71
N GLY A 89 0.10 -3.50 -2.70
CA GLY A 89 -0.06 -4.89 -2.27
C GLY A 89 -0.53 -5.80 -3.39
N LEU A 90 -1.58 -5.39 -4.12
CA LEU A 90 -2.09 -6.13 -5.27
C LEU A 90 -1.08 -6.19 -6.42
N MET A 91 -0.33 -5.11 -6.66
CA MET A 91 0.76 -5.08 -7.65
C MET A 91 1.85 -6.10 -7.32
N VAL A 92 2.29 -6.16 -6.06
CA VAL A 92 3.30 -7.13 -5.60
C VAL A 92 2.78 -8.56 -5.77
N ARG A 93 1.55 -8.85 -5.34
CA ARG A 93 0.95 -10.19 -5.54
C ARG A 93 0.91 -10.61 -7.00
N ARG A 94 0.55 -9.68 -7.87
CA ARG A 94 0.53 -9.95 -9.31
C ARG A 94 1.92 -10.27 -9.85
N ILE A 95 2.94 -9.52 -9.43
CA ILE A 95 4.33 -9.76 -9.83
C ILE A 95 4.78 -11.15 -9.35
N LEU A 96 4.49 -11.52 -8.11
CA LEU A 96 4.83 -12.83 -7.56
C LEU A 96 4.12 -13.97 -8.31
N CYS A 97 2.87 -13.77 -8.70
CA CYS A 97 2.13 -14.70 -9.56
C CYS A 97 2.77 -14.83 -10.96
N GLU A 98 3.20 -13.73 -11.57
CA GLU A 98 3.90 -13.72 -12.85
C GLU A 98 5.27 -14.42 -12.77
N LEU A 99 5.95 -14.32 -11.63
CA LEU A 99 7.20 -15.02 -11.33
C LEU A 99 6.97 -16.50 -10.93
N ALA A 100 5.72 -16.95 -10.89
CA ALA A 100 5.32 -18.30 -10.44
C ALA A 100 5.86 -18.68 -9.04
N TYR A 101 6.08 -17.68 -8.18
CA TYR A 101 6.60 -17.87 -6.82
C TYR A 101 5.45 -17.85 -5.81
N SER A 102 5.33 -18.91 -5.01
CA SER A 102 4.22 -19.11 -4.08
C SER A 102 4.63 -19.19 -2.60
N ASP A 103 5.92 -19.38 -2.31
CA ASP A 103 6.42 -19.52 -0.94
C ASP A 103 6.76 -18.14 -0.34
N TYR A 104 5.74 -17.33 -0.12
CA TYR A 104 5.89 -16.00 0.46
C TYR A 104 4.76 -15.65 1.42
N ARG A 105 5.01 -14.60 2.22
CA ARG A 105 4.03 -13.91 3.04
C ARG A 105 4.11 -12.41 2.75
N LEU A 106 2.99 -11.82 2.36
CA LEU A 106 2.88 -10.38 2.08
C LEU A 106 2.08 -9.71 3.18
N CYS A 107 2.73 -8.82 3.92
CA CYS A 107 2.20 -8.22 5.12
C CYS A 107 2.15 -6.70 4.99
N ALA A 108 1.11 -6.08 5.52
CA ALA A 108 1.07 -4.64 5.70
C ALA A 108 1.25 -4.27 7.17
N ILE A 109 2.10 -3.28 7.45
CA ILE A 109 2.20 -2.66 8.76
C ILE A 109 1.88 -1.18 8.59
N ALA A 110 0.77 -0.74 9.15
CA ALA A 110 0.24 0.59 8.92
C ALA A 110 0.15 1.39 10.22
N SER A 111 0.69 2.61 10.21
CA SER A 111 0.52 3.51 11.34
C SER A 111 -0.81 4.23 11.26
N ALA A 112 -1.57 4.16 12.36
CA ALA A 112 -2.73 4.98 12.61
C ALA A 112 -2.36 6.01 13.67
N ALA A 113 -2.40 7.31 13.32
CA ALA A 113 -2.08 8.37 14.27
C ALA A 113 -3.30 9.26 14.51
N THR A 114 -3.39 9.84 15.67
CA THR A 114 -4.34 10.92 15.95
C THR A 114 -3.66 12.27 15.70
N THR A 115 -4.42 13.29 15.32
CA THR A 115 -3.89 14.65 15.17
C THR A 115 -4.54 15.59 16.18
N ALA A 116 -3.71 16.41 16.81
CA ALA A 116 -4.18 17.45 17.71
C ALA A 116 -4.72 18.69 16.97
N ASN A 117 -4.45 18.83 15.68
CA ASN A 117 -4.87 19.97 14.89
C ASN A 117 -6.25 19.73 14.25
N ASN A 118 -7.27 20.41 14.73
CA ASN A 118 -8.66 20.22 14.32
C ASN A 118 -8.93 20.49 12.84
N SER A 119 -8.17 21.34 12.13
CA SER A 119 -8.41 21.67 10.73
C SER A 119 -8.00 20.53 9.76
N THR A 120 -6.99 19.78 10.09
CA THR A 120 -6.49 18.65 9.28
C THR A 120 -6.93 17.30 9.83
N ALA A 121 -7.37 17.24 11.09
CA ALA A 121 -7.81 16.02 11.77
C ALA A 121 -8.89 15.28 11.00
N ASN A 122 -9.90 16.01 10.51
CA ASN A 122 -11.02 15.43 9.78
C ASN A 122 -10.58 14.79 8.45
N LEU A 123 -9.67 15.42 7.72
CA LEU A 123 -9.16 14.88 6.46
C LEU A 123 -8.33 13.61 6.69
N PHE A 124 -7.47 13.64 7.69
CA PHE A 124 -6.63 12.49 8.05
C PHE A 124 -7.46 11.32 8.59
N SER A 125 -8.42 11.60 9.45
CA SER A 125 -9.35 10.57 9.94
C SER A 125 -10.18 9.99 8.81
N ALA A 126 -10.67 10.81 7.88
CA ALA A 126 -11.40 10.33 6.71
C ALA A 126 -10.53 9.45 5.81
N ALA A 127 -9.26 9.80 5.59
CA ALA A 127 -8.32 9.00 4.83
C ALA A 127 -8.08 7.64 5.50
N ALA A 128 -7.89 7.61 6.82
CA ALA A 128 -7.69 6.39 7.58
C ALA A 128 -8.93 5.49 7.55
N ILE A 129 -10.12 6.06 7.79
CA ILE A 129 -11.40 5.32 7.73
C ILE A 129 -11.60 4.73 6.33
N ALA A 130 -11.37 5.52 5.28
CA ALA A 130 -11.52 5.04 3.91
C ALA A 130 -10.57 3.87 3.64
N THR A 131 -9.30 3.98 4.04
CA THR A 131 -8.32 2.91 3.85
C THR A 131 -8.68 1.64 4.61
N LEU A 132 -9.10 1.78 5.88
CA LEU A 132 -9.52 0.64 6.69
C LEU A 132 -10.77 -0.04 6.11
N SER A 133 -11.73 0.74 5.60
CA SER A 133 -12.91 0.21 4.92
C SER A 133 -12.56 -0.53 3.64
N GLU A 134 -11.66 0.03 2.83
CA GLU A 134 -11.13 -0.63 1.63
C GLU A 134 -10.39 -1.91 1.98
N LEU A 135 -9.47 -1.87 2.95
CA LEU A 135 -8.74 -3.05 3.38
C LEU A 135 -9.69 -4.13 3.91
N ASN A 136 -10.68 -3.76 4.73
CA ASN A 136 -11.67 -4.71 5.23
C ASN A 136 -12.43 -5.38 4.08
N TYR A 137 -12.86 -4.62 3.07
CA TYR A 137 -13.51 -5.17 1.88
C TYR A 137 -12.58 -6.06 1.07
N LEU A 138 -11.36 -5.61 0.79
CA LEU A 138 -10.38 -6.33 -0.03
C LEU A 138 -9.81 -7.57 0.68
N MET A 139 -9.82 -7.60 2.01
CA MET A 139 -9.39 -8.75 2.81
C MET A 139 -10.48 -9.81 2.95
N ASP A 140 -11.72 -9.50 2.57
CA ASP A 140 -12.80 -10.49 2.54
C ASP A 140 -12.54 -11.52 1.43
N ARG A 141 -12.75 -12.80 1.73
CA ARG A 141 -12.53 -13.92 0.81
C ARG A 141 -13.47 -13.92 -0.39
N HIS A 142 -14.58 -13.19 -0.30
CA HIS A 142 -15.65 -13.17 -1.32
C HIS A 142 -15.65 -11.91 -2.19
N SER A 143 -14.72 -10.97 -1.94
CA SER A 143 -14.65 -9.77 -2.76
C SER A 143 -14.04 -10.06 -4.13
N GLU A 144 -14.77 -9.77 -5.18
CA GLU A 144 -14.21 -9.67 -6.53
C GLU A 144 -13.48 -8.33 -6.64
N ILE A 145 -12.17 -8.38 -6.80
CA ILE A 145 -11.35 -7.18 -6.87
C ILE A 145 -11.13 -6.81 -8.32
N ALA A 146 -11.78 -5.74 -8.75
CA ALA A 146 -11.42 -5.07 -9.99
C ALA A 146 -10.30 -4.06 -9.69
N THR A 147 -9.09 -4.33 -10.10
CA THR A 147 -7.97 -3.41 -9.96
C THR A 147 -7.71 -2.65 -11.24
N LEU A 148 -7.54 -1.34 -11.11
CA LEU A 148 -7.18 -0.45 -12.21
C LEU A 148 -5.67 -0.53 -12.44
N HIS A 149 -5.23 -1.34 -13.41
CA HIS A 149 -3.81 -1.58 -13.61
C HIS A 149 -3.18 -0.99 -14.87
N SER A 150 -3.91 -0.33 -15.70
CA SER A 150 -3.38 0.57 -16.74
C SER A 150 -4.53 1.26 -17.46
N ALA A 151 -4.22 2.28 -18.25
CA ALA A 151 -5.19 2.98 -19.09
C ALA A 151 -5.94 2.06 -20.07
N ASP A 152 -5.41 0.85 -20.31
CA ASP A 152 -5.92 -0.03 -21.35
C ASP A 152 -6.61 -1.31 -20.83
N ARG A 153 -6.49 -1.66 -19.53
CA ARG A 153 -7.06 -2.91 -19.03
C ARG A 153 -7.45 -2.86 -17.56
N VAL A 154 -8.73 -3.05 -17.30
CA VAL A 154 -9.24 -3.47 -16.00
C VAL A 154 -8.93 -4.96 -15.89
N TYR A 155 -8.12 -5.35 -14.90
CA TYR A 155 -7.90 -6.76 -14.60
C TYR A 155 -8.71 -7.13 -13.37
N ALA A 156 -9.69 -7.98 -13.54
CA ALA A 156 -10.25 -8.71 -12.42
C ALA A 156 -9.15 -9.67 -11.90
N VAL A 157 -8.57 -9.37 -10.77
CA VAL A 157 -7.70 -10.32 -10.05
C VAL A 157 -8.65 -11.18 -9.25
N ALA A 158 -9.07 -12.31 -9.81
CA ALA A 158 -9.88 -13.25 -9.10
C ALA A 158 -9.18 -13.66 -7.79
N SER A 159 -9.85 -13.48 -6.67
CA SER A 159 -9.62 -14.09 -5.37
C SER A 159 -8.31 -13.84 -4.61
N HIS A 160 -7.51 -12.85 -4.93
CA HIS A 160 -6.31 -12.59 -4.14
C HIS A 160 -6.49 -11.36 -3.25
N LYS A 161 -6.38 -11.57 -1.96
CA LYS A 161 -6.29 -10.49 -0.98
C LYS A 161 -4.99 -9.70 -1.20
N PRO A 162 -4.98 -8.38 -0.97
CA PRO A 162 -3.75 -7.59 -1.08
C PRO A 162 -2.65 -8.09 -0.11
N PHE A 163 -3.05 -8.57 1.07
CA PHE A 163 -2.13 -9.02 2.12
C PHE A 163 -2.57 -10.34 2.75
N ASP A 164 -1.64 -11.06 3.36
CA ASP A 164 -1.97 -12.21 4.21
C ASP A 164 -2.50 -11.71 5.55
N TRP A 165 -1.88 -10.64 6.10
CA TRP A 165 -2.38 -9.92 7.28
C TRP A 165 -2.00 -8.45 7.26
N VAL A 166 -2.70 -7.67 8.06
CA VAL A 166 -2.49 -6.24 8.24
C VAL A 166 -2.34 -5.95 9.74
N THR A 167 -1.20 -5.38 10.11
CA THR A 167 -0.94 -4.94 11.48
C THR A 167 -1.10 -3.43 11.59
N LEU A 168 -1.92 -2.99 12.53
CA LEU A 168 -2.10 -1.58 12.85
C LEU A 168 -1.22 -1.20 14.04
N VAL A 169 -0.44 -0.16 13.88
CA VAL A 169 0.44 0.38 14.91
C VAL A 169 -0.03 1.79 15.26
N GLU A 170 -0.17 2.08 16.55
CA GLU A 170 -0.50 3.43 16.98
C GLU A 170 0.68 4.36 16.73
N GLY A 171 0.49 5.34 15.86
CA GLY A 171 1.54 6.26 15.39
C GLY A 171 1.71 7.53 16.23
N GLY A 172 1.02 7.64 17.36
CA GLY A 172 1.06 8.85 18.22
C GLY A 172 0.27 10.03 17.64
N LEU A 173 0.61 11.24 18.05
CA LEU A 173 -0.02 12.48 17.60
C LEU A 173 0.68 13.01 16.35
N HIS A 174 -0.04 13.21 15.25
CA HIS A 174 0.50 13.91 14.08
C HIS A 174 0.57 15.41 14.33
N GLY A 175 1.71 16.00 14.03
CA GLY A 175 1.90 17.45 14.09
C GLY A 175 3.34 17.87 14.32
N HIS A 176 4.18 17.00 14.83
CA HIS A 176 5.59 17.27 15.10
C HIS A 176 6.49 16.30 14.33
N GLN A 177 7.63 16.77 13.86
CA GLN A 177 8.59 15.94 13.12
C GLN A 177 9.05 14.72 13.95
N GLY A 178 9.21 14.88 15.26
CA GLY A 178 9.55 13.78 16.16
C GLY A 178 8.51 12.67 16.26
N ASP A 179 7.24 12.96 16.00
CA ASP A 179 6.18 11.95 15.99
C ASP A 179 6.23 11.08 14.73
N ILE A 180 6.61 11.67 13.59
CA ILE A 180 6.83 10.92 12.34
C ILE A 180 8.01 9.96 12.49
N GLU A 181 9.11 10.44 13.07
CA GLU A 181 10.30 9.60 13.32
C GLU A 181 9.96 8.45 14.27
N ARG A 182 9.23 8.73 15.35
CA ARG A 182 8.76 7.72 16.30
C ARG A 182 7.85 6.68 15.61
N ALA A 183 6.87 7.12 14.84
CA ALA A 183 5.98 6.22 14.11
C ALA A 183 6.76 5.35 13.11
N THR A 184 7.71 5.93 12.39
CA THR A 184 8.58 5.21 11.46
C THR A 184 9.41 4.16 12.19
N GLN A 185 9.99 4.52 13.35
CA GLN A 185 10.76 3.59 14.17
C GLN A 185 9.90 2.46 14.72
N GLN A 186 8.65 2.75 15.13
CA GLN A 186 7.72 1.72 15.59
C GLN A 186 7.37 0.75 14.48
N LEU A 187 7.06 1.23 13.26
CA LEU A 187 6.81 0.38 12.10
C LEU A 187 8.01 -0.53 11.80
N ALA A 188 9.22 0.04 11.80
CA ALA A 188 10.45 -0.72 11.57
C ALA A 188 10.69 -1.76 12.66
N ASN A 189 10.45 -1.43 13.93
CA ASN A 189 10.61 -2.36 15.05
C ASN A 189 9.60 -3.52 14.95
N VAL A 190 8.34 -3.24 14.61
CA VAL A 190 7.33 -4.30 14.43
C VAL A 190 7.72 -5.22 13.29
N ALA A 191 8.13 -4.67 12.14
CA ALA A 191 8.61 -5.47 11.02
C ALA A 191 9.83 -6.32 11.39
N TRP A 192 10.77 -5.75 12.13
CA TRP A 192 11.97 -6.46 12.60
C TRP A 192 11.62 -7.60 13.56
N ILE A 193 10.77 -7.35 14.55
CA ILE A 193 10.34 -8.39 15.52
C ILE A 193 9.62 -9.53 14.79
N ASP A 194 8.71 -9.21 13.88
CA ASP A 194 8.01 -10.21 13.09
C ASP A 194 8.96 -11.01 12.20
N ALA A 195 9.92 -10.33 11.54
CA ALA A 195 10.92 -10.99 10.69
C ALA A 195 11.83 -11.95 11.47
N GLN A 196 12.13 -11.66 12.74
CA GLN A 196 12.95 -12.50 13.60
C GLN A 196 12.15 -13.62 14.31
N SER A 197 10.82 -13.51 14.31
CA SER A 197 9.98 -14.51 14.94
C SER A 197 9.89 -15.77 14.08
N PRO A 198 10.17 -16.97 14.61
CA PRO A 198 10.03 -18.22 13.88
C PRO A 198 8.58 -18.56 13.53
N LEU A 199 7.62 -17.96 14.23
CA LEU A 199 6.18 -18.19 14.03
C LEU A 199 5.49 -17.06 13.24
N GLY A 200 6.14 -15.89 13.13
CA GLY A 200 5.47 -14.67 12.67
C GLY A 200 4.46 -14.16 13.71
N ILE A 201 3.97 -12.93 13.53
CA ILE A 201 2.89 -12.34 14.33
C ILE A 201 1.52 -12.63 13.65
N GLY A 202 1.41 -13.72 12.94
CA GLY A 202 0.21 -14.08 12.21
C GLY A 202 -0.44 -15.37 12.71
#